data_0ebde7b76efcd7e41d9345214fd63a47
#
_entry.id   0ebde7b76efcd7e41d9345214fd63a47
#
_cell.length_a   1.000
_cell.length_b   1.000
_cell.length_c   1.000
_cell.angle_alpha   90.00
_cell.angle_beta   90.00
_cell.angle_gamma   90.00
#
_symmetry.space_group_name_H-M   'P 1'
#
loop_
_entity.id
_entity.type
_entity.pdbx_description
1 polymer ?
#
loop_
_entity_poly.entity_id
_entity_poly.type
_entity_poly.pdbx_seq_one_letter_code
_entity_poly.pdbx_strand_id
1 'polypeptide(L)'
;MSRIGEHFRNLLGVQTQVEEHQAQFSLEETENTLLVGARQAGENPRDRLAYDRQDVLADCMDAWRFNPLARRITELTTTYVTGGGFVVTCPHPATQAFLSRFWNHRLNHLSLRTGELSDELVLSGNLFLLISTDAFGMSYLRIIPSADISRIESSGADVEQELFYVGKPGLSGEERIYP
;
A
#
# COMPACT_ATOMS: atom_id res chain seq x y z
N MET A 1 -9.88 66.40 -10.81
CA MET A 1 -10.01 64.94 -10.86
C MET A 1 -9.93 64.41 -9.46
N SER A 2 -10.98 63.76 -9.04
CA SER A 2 -11.37 63.56 -7.66
C SER A 2 -10.48 62.51 -6.93
N ARG A 3 -10.05 62.84 -5.70
CA ARG A 3 -9.39 61.94 -4.75
C ARG A 3 -10.10 60.58 -4.53
N ILE A 4 -11.35 60.51 -4.90
CA ILE A 4 -12.18 59.31 -4.84
C ILE A 4 -11.73 58.28 -5.91
N GLY A 5 -11.27 58.73 -7.10
CA GLY A 5 -10.83 57.81 -8.17
C GLY A 5 -9.49 57.15 -7.94
N GLU A 6 -8.61 57.79 -7.15
CA GLU A 6 -7.33 57.16 -6.73
C GLU A 6 -7.53 56.13 -5.61
N HIS A 7 -8.47 56.39 -4.72
CA HIS A 7 -8.80 55.45 -3.66
C HIS A 7 -9.44 54.17 -4.20
N PHE A 8 -10.30 54.30 -5.21
CA PHE A 8 -10.90 53.14 -5.90
C PHE A 8 -9.89 52.37 -6.71
N ARG A 9 -8.93 53.06 -7.35
CA ARG A 9 -7.86 52.37 -8.12
C ARG A 9 -6.91 51.61 -7.24
N ASN A 10 -6.59 52.13 -6.05
CA ASN A 10 -5.78 51.43 -5.06
C ASN A 10 -6.53 50.25 -4.43
N LEU A 11 -7.83 50.35 -4.24
CA LEU A 11 -8.65 49.25 -3.72
C LEU A 11 -8.78 48.11 -4.73
N LEU A 12 -8.95 48.42 -6.03
CA LEU A 12 -9.00 47.45 -7.10
C LEU A 12 -7.62 46.79 -7.35
N GLY A 13 -6.54 47.59 -7.19
CA GLY A 13 -5.16 47.03 -7.29
C GLY A 13 -4.81 46.08 -6.16
N VAL A 14 -5.30 46.35 -4.95
CA VAL A 14 -5.12 45.44 -3.80
C VAL A 14 -5.97 44.18 -3.96
N GLN A 15 -7.18 44.28 -4.53
CA GLN A 15 -7.99 43.10 -4.78
C GLN A 15 -7.40 42.22 -5.89
N THR A 16 -6.87 42.80 -6.99
CA THR A 16 -6.21 42.02 -8.03
C THR A 16 -4.94 41.35 -7.53
N GLN A 17 -4.16 41.99 -6.67
CA GLN A 17 -2.98 41.35 -6.08
C GLN A 17 -3.33 40.24 -5.11
N VAL A 18 -4.42 40.38 -4.32
CA VAL A 18 -4.89 39.32 -3.43
C VAL A 18 -5.46 38.14 -4.20
N GLU A 19 -6.18 38.39 -5.29
CA GLU A 19 -6.70 37.33 -6.17
C GLU A 19 -5.57 36.61 -6.94
N GLU A 20 -4.58 37.35 -7.43
CA GLU A 20 -3.40 36.76 -8.06
C GLU A 20 -2.58 35.94 -7.05
N HIS A 21 -2.45 36.40 -5.81
CA HIS A 21 -1.73 35.65 -4.78
C HIS A 21 -2.51 34.42 -4.32
N GLN A 22 -3.85 34.51 -4.22
CA GLN A 22 -4.70 33.34 -3.91
C GLN A 22 -4.74 32.34 -5.09
N ALA A 23 -4.77 32.83 -6.33
CA ALA A 23 -4.74 31.97 -7.50
C ALA A 23 -3.36 31.28 -7.64
N GLN A 24 -2.25 31.97 -7.37
CA GLN A 24 -0.93 31.36 -7.34
C GLN A 24 -0.79 30.34 -6.20
N PHE A 25 -1.32 30.64 -5.02
CA PHE A 25 -1.30 29.71 -3.89
C PHE A 25 -2.12 28.46 -4.14
N SER A 26 -3.31 28.60 -4.76
CA SER A 26 -4.14 27.45 -5.14
C SER A 26 -3.56 26.65 -6.30
N LEU A 27 -2.84 27.31 -7.24
CA LEU A 27 -2.13 26.61 -8.32
C LEU A 27 -0.89 25.86 -7.78
N GLU A 28 -0.14 26.44 -6.86
CA GLU A 28 0.98 25.75 -6.20
C GLU A 28 0.51 24.56 -5.33
N GLU A 29 -0.59 24.70 -4.62
CA GLU A 29 -1.17 23.62 -3.82
C GLU A 29 -1.78 22.53 -4.72
N THR A 30 -2.39 22.90 -5.83
CA THR A 30 -2.90 21.96 -6.85
C THR A 30 -1.74 21.32 -7.61
N GLU A 31 -0.69 22.07 -7.94
CA GLU A 31 0.54 21.52 -8.52
C GLU A 31 1.28 20.62 -7.55
N ASN A 32 1.39 20.94 -6.27
CA ASN A 32 1.99 20.02 -5.29
C ASN A 32 1.15 18.76 -5.04
N THR A 33 -0.17 18.85 -5.08
CA THR A 33 -1.05 17.68 -4.94
C THR A 33 -1.11 16.85 -6.22
N LEU A 34 -1.02 17.51 -7.37
CA LEU A 34 -0.83 16.86 -8.66
C LEU A 34 0.62 16.44 -8.89
N LEU A 35 1.61 17.14 -8.33
CA LEU A 35 3.03 16.86 -8.54
C LEU A 35 3.57 15.72 -7.65
N VAL A 36 2.88 15.32 -6.59
CA VAL A 36 3.16 14.00 -6.00
C VAL A 36 2.78 12.89 -7.01
N GLY A 37 1.73 13.10 -7.82
CA GLY A 37 1.42 12.25 -8.97
C GLY A 37 2.13 12.65 -10.29
N ALA A 38 2.40 13.93 -10.55
CA ALA A 38 2.89 14.44 -11.83
C ALA A 38 4.41 14.61 -11.93
N ARG A 39 5.14 14.68 -10.83
CA ARG A 39 6.58 14.42 -10.83
C ARG A 39 6.91 13.00 -11.27
N GLN A 40 5.95 12.09 -11.08
CA GLN A 40 6.05 10.73 -11.61
C GLN A 40 5.68 10.66 -13.10
N ALA A 41 4.99 11.66 -13.63
CA ALA A 41 4.57 11.70 -15.03
C ALA A 41 5.48 12.57 -15.92
N GLY A 42 6.44 13.34 -15.34
CA GLY A 42 7.18 14.38 -16.07
C GLY A 42 8.36 13.88 -16.89
N GLU A 43 8.97 12.78 -16.56
CA GLU A 43 10.12 12.25 -17.29
C GLU A 43 9.77 11.03 -18.12
N ASN A 44 8.94 10.16 -17.61
CA ASN A 44 8.37 9.03 -18.34
C ASN A 44 7.12 8.57 -17.58
N PRO A 45 5.95 8.39 -18.21
CA PRO A 45 4.76 7.86 -17.50
C PRO A 45 4.98 6.48 -16.84
N ARG A 46 6.06 5.81 -17.19
CA ARG A 46 6.48 4.52 -16.63
C ARG A 46 7.56 4.66 -15.56
N ASP A 47 8.27 5.80 -15.51
CA ASP A 47 9.26 6.04 -14.48
C ASP A 47 8.56 6.59 -13.25
N ARG A 48 8.29 5.71 -12.32
CA ARG A 48 7.86 6.11 -10.98
C ARG A 48 9.05 6.76 -10.29
N LEU A 49 8.83 7.94 -9.71
CA LEU A 49 9.81 8.49 -8.78
C LEU A 49 10.11 7.42 -7.72
N ALA A 50 11.39 7.23 -7.47
CA ALA A 50 11.81 6.43 -6.33
C ALA A 50 11.28 7.11 -5.06
N TYR A 51 10.19 6.59 -4.52
CA TYR A 51 9.70 6.93 -3.18
C TYR A 51 10.26 5.90 -2.20
N ASP A 52 10.51 6.33 -0.99
CA ASP A 52 10.83 5.37 0.05
C ASP A 52 9.58 4.58 0.41
N ARG A 53 9.56 3.31 0.03
CA ARG A 53 8.45 2.39 0.31
C ARG A 53 8.16 2.29 1.81
N GLN A 54 9.19 2.39 2.65
CA GLN A 54 9.04 2.26 4.10
C GLN A 54 8.31 3.47 4.68
N ASP A 55 8.61 4.68 4.18
CA ASP A 55 7.94 5.90 4.60
C ASP A 55 6.46 5.85 4.21
N VAL A 56 6.15 5.46 2.97
CA VAL A 56 4.75 5.32 2.52
C VAL A 56 3.98 4.28 3.34
N LEU A 57 4.61 3.14 3.67
CA LEU A 57 3.99 2.14 4.53
C LEU A 57 3.73 2.67 5.94
N ALA A 58 4.68 3.43 6.50
CA ALA A 58 4.51 4.07 7.80
C ALA A 58 3.33 5.04 7.79
N ASP A 59 3.23 5.90 6.77
CA ASP A 59 2.13 6.84 6.58
C ASP A 59 0.77 6.12 6.44
N CYS A 60 0.70 5.04 5.68
CA CYS A 60 -0.51 4.23 5.54
C CYS A 60 -0.93 3.59 6.88
N MET A 61 0.02 3.06 7.63
CA MET A 61 -0.24 2.48 8.96
C MET A 61 -0.69 3.53 9.97
N ASP A 62 -0.11 4.72 9.94
CA ASP A 62 -0.50 5.83 10.82
C ASP A 62 -1.87 6.37 10.41
N ALA A 63 -2.16 6.49 9.12
CA ALA A 63 -3.50 6.84 8.65
C ALA A 63 -4.55 5.82 9.13
N TRP A 64 -4.26 4.53 9.05
CA TRP A 64 -5.18 3.49 9.55
C TRP A 64 -5.38 3.54 11.07
N ARG A 65 -4.32 3.86 11.84
CA ARG A 65 -4.38 3.96 13.31
C ARG A 65 -5.14 5.18 13.80
N PHE A 66 -4.92 6.33 13.17
CA PHE A 66 -5.35 7.62 13.69
C PHE A 66 -6.51 8.24 12.92
N ASN A 67 -6.77 7.83 11.68
CA ASN A 67 -7.85 8.36 10.87
C ASN A 67 -9.03 7.36 10.78
N PRO A 68 -10.18 7.66 11.41
CA PRO A 68 -11.35 6.78 11.37
C PRO A 68 -11.86 6.49 9.96
N LEU A 69 -11.68 7.42 9.01
CA LEU A 69 -12.10 7.25 7.63
C LEU A 69 -11.22 6.23 6.91
N ALA A 70 -9.90 6.31 7.07
CA ALA A 70 -8.96 5.34 6.50
C ALA A 70 -9.24 3.94 7.04
N ARG A 71 -9.46 3.80 8.35
CA ARG A 71 -9.86 2.55 8.97
C ARG A 71 -11.16 2.02 8.38
N ARG A 72 -12.17 2.88 8.21
CA ARG A 72 -13.46 2.48 7.66
C ARG A 72 -13.38 2.02 6.21
N ILE A 73 -12.53 2.65 5.39
CA ILE A 73 -12.27 2.24 4.01
C ILE A 73 -11.68 0.83 4.00
N THR A 74 -10.65 0.55 4.79
CA THR A 74 -10.03 -0.77 4.91
C THR A 74 -11.06 -1.83 5.34
N GLU A 75 -11.80 -1.58 6.42
CA GLU A 75 -12.82 -2.51 6.93
C GLU A 75 -13.92 -2.82 5.90
N LEU A 76 -14.40 -1.79 5.17
CA LEU A 76 -15.40 -1.98 4.13
C LEU A 76 -14.83 -2.81 2.99
N THR A 77 -13.63 -2.49 2.50
CA THR A 77 -12.97 -3.26 1.43
C THR A 77 -12.83 -4.72 1.83
N THR A 78 -12.29 -4.98 3.01
CA THR A 78 -12.17 -6.34 3.56
C THR A 78 -13.53 -7.03 3.68
N THR A 79 -14.57 -6.33 4.16
CA THR A 79 -15.90 -6.90 4.26
C THR A 79 -16.47 -7.27 2.89
N TYR A 80 -16.28 -6.45 1.87
CA TYR A 80 -16.75 -6.76 0.52
C TYR A 80 -15.96 -7.92 -0.11
N VAL A 81 -14.67 -8.01 0.14
CA VAL A 81 -13.81 -9.06 -0.44
C VAL A 81 -13.99 -10.40 0.29
N THR A 82 -14.04 -10.39 1.62
CA THR A 82 -13.98 -11.61 2.44
C THR A 82 -15.29 -11.96 3.15
N GLY A 83 -16.25 -11.05 3.19
CA GLY A 83 -17.48 -11.20 3.99
C GLY A 83 -18.36 -12.38 3.59
N GLY A 84 -18.30 -12.85 2.34
CA GLY A 84 -18.95 -14.06 1.89
C GLY A 84 -18.22 -15.36 2.22
N GLY A 85 -17.00 -15.27 2.77
CA GLY A 85 -16.09 -16.39 2.95
C GLY A 85 -15.52 -16.92 1.63
N PHE A 86 -14.62 -17.90 1.74
CA PHE A 86 -14.01 -18.57 0.60
C PHE A 86 -14.29 -20.06 0.64
N VAL A 87 -14.67 -20.61 -0.49
CA VAL A 87 -14.84 -22.06 -0.68
C VAL A 87 -13.84 -22.52 -1.73
N VAL A 88 -12.92 -23.38 -1.32
CA VAL A 88 -11.93 -23.98 -2.22
C VAL A 88 -12.34 -25.39 -2.52
N THR A 89 -12.58 -25.69 -3.80
CA THR A 89 -13.02 -27.01 -4.24
C THR A 89 -12.09 -27.58 -5.32
N CYS A 90 -11.89 -28.90 -5.26
CA CYS A 90 -11.15 -29.62 -6.26
C CYS A 90 -11.92 -30.91 -6.63
N PRO A 91 -12.08 -31.25 -7.91
CA PRO A 91 -12.78 -32.47 -8.32
C PRO A 91 -12.03 -33.75 -7.93
N HIS A 92 -10.71 -33.69 -7.70
CA HIS A 92 -9.93 -34.83 -7.29
C HIS A 92 -10.04 -35.08 -5.78
N PRO A 93 -10.55 -36.26 -5.32
CA PRO A 93 -10.87 -36.48 -3.90
C PRO A 93 -9.67 -36.36 -2.94
N ALA A 94 -8.50 -36.88 -3.33
CA ALA A 94 -7.30 -36.80 -2.48
C ALA A 94 -6.81 -35.36 -2.32
N THR A 95 -6.85 -34.57 -3.39
CA THR A 95 -6.49 -33.16 -3.38
C THR A 95 -7.51 -32.35 -2.55
N GLN A 96 -8.80 -32.65 -2.69
CA GLN A 96 -9.83 -32.00 -1.88
C GLN A 96 -9.65 -32.29 -0.39
N ALA A 97 -9.30 -33.51 -0.01
CA ALA A 97 -9.01 -33.88 1.37
C ALA A 97 -7.78 -33.14 1.93
N PHE A 98 -6.74 -32.96 1.10
CA PHE A 98 -5.57 -32.15 1.47
C PHE A 98 -5.95 -30.69 1.64
N LEU A 99 -6.66 -30.08 0.67
CA LEU A 99 -7.09 -28.68 0.73
C LEU A 99 -7.95 -28.40 1.98
N SER A 100 -8.87 -29.30 2.31
CA SER A 100 -9.70 -29.16 3.50
C SER A 100 -8.87 -29.19 4.78
N ARG A 101 -7.86 -30.07 4.86
CA ARG A 101 -6.94 -30.12 6.01
C ARG A 101 -6.05 -28.90 6.07
N PHE A 102 -5.51 -28.44 4.94
CA PHE A 102 -4.68 -27.26 4.83
C PHE A 102 -5.43 -26.01 5.27
N TRP A 103 -6.65 -25.82 4.77
CA TRP A 103 -7.50 -24.67 5.05
C TRP A 103 -7.86 -24.56 6.53
N ASN A 104 -8.25 -25.70 7.13
CA ASN A 104 -8.73 -25.75 8.50
C ASN A 104 -7.63 -26.10 9.52
N HIS A 105 -6.40 -26.26 9.07
CA HIS A 105 -5.31 -26.61 9.98
C HIS A 105 -5.12 -25.51 11.03
N ARG A 106 -4.99 -25.91 12.32
CA ARG A 106 -4.89 -24.98 13.46
C ARG A 106 -3.78 -23.93 13.36
N LEU A 107 -2.71 -24.21 12.61
CA LEU A 107 -1.61 -23.30 12.40
C LEU A 107 -1.79 -22.41 11.17
N ASN A 108 -2.67 -22.77 10.24
CA ASN A 108 -3.02 -21.96 9.09
C ASN A 108 -4.22 -21.06 9.36
N HIS A 109 -5.30 -21.62 9.92
CA HIS A 109 -6.54 -20.91 10.27
C HIS A 109 -7.02 -19.96 9.17
N LEU A 110 -6.98 -20.43 7.91
CA LEU A 110 -7.23 -19.56 6.76
C LEU A 110 -8.62 -18.96 6.78
N SER A 111 -9.62 -19.69 7.29
CA SER A 111 -10.98 -19.16 7.43
C SER A 111 -11.08 -17.92 8.33
N LEU A 112 -10.19 -17.79 9.31
CA LEU A 112 -10.13 -16.61 10.20
C LEU A 112 -9.16 -15.55 9.67
N ARG A 113 -8.09 -15.98 9.01
CA ARG A 113 -7.02 -15.09 8.56
C ARG A 113 -7.27 -14.40 7.22
N THR A 114 -8.30 -14.81 6.48
CA THR A 114 -8.64 -14.16 5.20
C THR A 114 -8.89 -12.66 5.35
N GLY A 115 -9.50 -12.23 6.45
CA GLY A 115 -9.66 -10.81 6.78
C GLY A 115 -8.31 -10.11 6.99
N GLU A 116 -7.43 -10.70 7.80
CA GLU A 116 -6.08 -10.16 8.06
C GLU A 116 -5.26 -10.06 6.77
N LEU A 117 -5.37 -11.06 5.87
CA LEU A 117 -4.70 -11.05 4.56
C LEU A 117 -5.22 -9.91 3.67
N SER A 118 -6.53 -9.68 3.68
CA SER A 118 -7.15 -8.60 2.94
C SER A 118 -6.74 -7.22 3.51
N ASP A 119 -6.74 -7.08 4.82
CA ASP A 119 -6.31 -5.83 5.47
C ASP A 119 -4.85 -5.51 5.15
N GLU A 120 -3.94 -6.49 5.27
CA GLU A 120 -2.54 -6.32 4.90
C GLU A 120 -2.37 -5.87 3.45
N LEU A 121 -3.09 -6.53 2.52
CA LEU A 121 -3.03 -6.17 1.10
C LEU A 121 -3.56 -4.75 0.82
N VAL A 122 -4.64 -4.35 1.48
CA VAL A 122 -5.23 -3.01 1.30
C VAL A 122 -4.32 -1.92 1.88
N LEU A 123 -3.70 -2.18 3.03
CA LEU A 123 -2.84 -1.21 3.71
C LEU A 123 -1.48 -1.04 3.05
N SER A 124 -0.89 -2.14 2.61
CA SER A 124 0.51 -2.14 2.14
C SER A 124 0.65 -2.24 0.62
N GLY A 125 -0.45 -2.59 -0.09
CA GLY A 125 -0.41 -2.85 -1.53
C GLY A 125 0.30 -4.15 -1.92
N ASN A 126 0.90 -4.86 -0.96
CA ASN A 126 1.64 -6.11 -1.17
C ASN A 126 1.27 -7.14 -0.10
N LEU A 127 1.31 -8.41 -0.47
CA LEU A 127 1.07 -9.51 0.43
C LEU A 127 2.17 -10.55 0.29
N PHE A 128 3.00 -10.70 1.30
CA PHE A 128 4.08 -11.68 1.33
C PHE A 128 3.67 -12.90 2.14
N LEU A 129 3.66 -14.05 1.47
CA LEU A 129 3.24 -15.31 2.05
C LEU A 129 4.41 -16.31 1.98
N LEU A 130 4.87 -16.75 3.15
CA LEU A 130 5.84 -17.83 3.26
C LEU A 130 5.10 -19.16 3.38
N ILE A 131 5.37 -20.07 2.46
CA ILE A 131 4.85 -21.43 2.49
C ILE A 131 5.99 -22.37 2.87
N SER A 132 5.80 -23.13 3.93
CA SER A 132 6.72 -24.18 4.35
C SER A 132 5.99 -25.52 4.41
N THR A 133 6.67 -26.60 4.02
CA THR A 133 6.11 -27.95 4.02
C THR A 133 6.92 -28.83 4.98
N ASP A 134 6.24 -29.55 5.85
CA ASP A 134 6.87 -30.49 6.74
C ASP A 134 7.21 -31.83 6.08
N ALA A 135 7.92 -32.68 6.80
CA ALA A 135 8.31 -34.01 6.30
C ALA A 135 7.12 -34.95 6.04
N PHE A 136 5.93 -34.64 6.54
CA PHE A 136 4.69 -35.39 6.33
C PHE A 136 3.86 -34.85 5.17
N GLY A 137 4.37 -33.85 4.45
CA GLY A 137 3.71 -33.23 3.30
C GLY A 137 2.62 -32.21 3.68
N MET A 138 2.53 -31.81 4.96
CA MET A 138 1.61 -30.74 5.36
C MET A 138 2.26 -29.39 5.13
N SER A 139 1.54 -28.49 4.48
CA SER A 139 2.01 -27.13 4.19
C SER A 139 1.46 -26.12 5.20
N TYR A 140 2.30 -25.17 5.56
CA TYR A 140 1.98 -24.10 6.49
C TYR A 140 2.18 -22.76 5.85
N LEU A 141 1.22 -21.85 6.04
CA LEU A 141 1.24 -20.50 5.50
C LEU A 141 1.55 -19.50 6.62
N ARG A 142 2.50 -18.61 6.35
CA ARG A 142 2.83 -17.50 7.26
C ARG A 142 2.76 -16.20 6.49
N ILE A 143 2.17 -15.19 7.11
CA ILE A 143 2.15 -13.83 6.62
C ILE A 143 3.44 -13.16 7.07
N ILE A 144 4.17 -12.56 6.15
CA ILE A 144 5.28 -11.67 6.45
C ILE A 144 4.75 -10.26 6.24
N PRO A 145 4.68 -9.41 7.29
CA PRO A 145 4.25 -8.03 7.13
C PRO A 145 5.07 -7.31 6.07
N SER A 146 4.42 -6.58 5.20
CA SER A 146 5.10 -5.84 4.12
C SER A 146 6.12 -4.84 4.69
N ALA A 147 5.85 -4.31 5.88
CA ALA A 147 6.76 -3.44 6.61
C ALA A 147 8.06 -4.13 7.04
N ASP A 148 8.08 -5.47 7.16
CA ASP A 148 9.27 -6.24 7.54
C ASP A 148 10.16 -6.58 6.35
N ILE A 149 9.71 -6.36 5.12
CA ILE A 149 10.53 -6.51 3.92
C ILE A 149 11.27 -5.20 3.65
N SER A 150 12.60 -5.24 3.73
CA SER A 150 13.43 -4.06 3.52
C SER A 150 13.64 -3.76 2.03
N ARG A 151 13.91 -4.79 1.22
CA ARG A 151 14.12 -4.65 -0.22
C ARG A 151 13.76 -5.94 -0.96
N ILE A 152 13.50 -5.78 -2.25
CA ILE A 152 13.27 -6.87 -3.20
C ILE A 152 14.41 -6.85 -4.19
N GLU A 153 15.09 -7.96 -4.36
CA GLU A 153 16.17 -8.12 -5.32
C GLU A 153 15.63 -8.77 -6.59
N SER A 154 15.79 -8.07 -7.70
CA SER A 154 15.37 -8.55 -9.02
C SER A 154 16.57 -8.83 -9.92
N SER A 155 16.34 -9.51 -11.01
CA SER A 155 17.36 -9.76 -12.03
C SER A 155 17.83 -8.45 -12.65
N GLY A 156 19.14 -8.27 -12.80
CA GLY A 156 19.68 -7.05 -13.43
C GLY A 156 19.28 -6.87 -14.92
N ALA A 157 18.79 -7.93 -15.54
CA ALA A 157 18.31 -7.91 -16.93
C ALA A 157 16.78 -7.78 -17.04
N ASP A 158 16.05 -8.06 -15.96
CA ASP A 158 14.59 -8.05 -15.94
C ASP A 158 14.09 -7.67 -14.54
N VAL A 159 13.57 -6.47 -14.42
CA VAL A 159 13.06 -5.91 -13.16
C VAL A 159 11.81 -6.65 -12.67
N GLU A 160 11.06 -7.28 -13.56
CA GLU A 160 9.87 -8.06 -13.21
C GLU A 160 10.23 -9.46 -12.68
N GLN A 161 11.48 -9.91 -12.91
CA GLN A 161 11.97 -11.15 -12.35
C GLN A 161 12.54 -10.93 -10.95
N GLU A 162 11.69 -11.08 -9.95
CA GLU A 162 12.08 -11.07 -8.54
C GLU A 162 12.87 -12.33 -8.21
N LEU A 163 14.01 -12.18 -7.54
CA LEU A 163 14.90 -13.29 -7.20
C LEU A 163 14.74 -13.70 -5.74
N PHE A 164 14.76 -12.74 -4.84
CA PHE A 164 14.57 -12.97 -3.41
C PHE A 164 14.15 -11.68 -2.69
N TYR A 165 13.56 -11.89 -1.52
CA TYR A 165 13.09 -10.83 -0.66
C TYR A 165 13.95 -10.75 0.59
N VAL A 166 14.40 -9.55 0.93
CA VAL A 166 15.25 -9.31 2.09
C VAL A 166 14.42 -8.69 3.19
N GLY A 167 14.30 -9.40 4.29
CA GLY A 167 13.63 -8.92 5.49
C GLY A 167 14.51 -7.99 6.30
N LYS A 168 13.89 -7.14 7.12
CA LYS A 168 14.60 -6.31 8.09
C LYS A 168 15.43 -7.17 9.03
N PRO A 169 16.59 -6.70 9.49
CA PRO A 169 17.41 -7.43 10.43
C PRO A 169 16.63 -7.69 11.73
N GLY A 170 16.68 -8.93 12.19
CA GLY A 170 16.09 -9.31 13.47
C GLY A 170 16.92 -8.78 14.66
N LEU A 171 16.54 -9.20 15.86
CA LEU A 171 17.28 -8.86 17.11
C LEU A 171 18.75 -9.31 17.09
N SER A 172 19.09 -10.31 16.27
CA SER A 172 20.46 -10.80 16.05
C SER A 172 21.28 -9.92 15.11
N GLY A 173 20.68 -8.94 14.44
CA GLY A 173 21.33 -8.10 13.43
C GLY A 173 21.50 -8.77 12.06
N GLU A 174 21.06 -10.01 11.89
CA GLU A 174 21.12 -10.74 10.62
C GLU A 174 19.88 -10.46 9.76
N GLU A 175 20.11 -10.17 8.48
CA GLU A 175 19.04 -10.04 7.50
C GLU A 175 18.44 -11.42 7.19
N ARG A 176 17.13 -11.49 7.06
CA ARG A 176 16.43 -12.69 6.63
C ARG A 176 16.24 -12.65 5.12
N ILE A 177 16.68 -13.69 4.45
CA ILE A 177 16.51 -13.81 2.98
C ILE A 177 15.44 -14.88 2.72
N TYR A 178 14.46 -14.51 1.93
CA TYR A 178 13.38 -15.40 1.48
C TYR A 178 13.52 -15.61 -0.03
N PRO A 179 13.53 -16.86 -0.49
CA PRO A 179 13.60 -17.18 -1.91
C PRO A 179 12.32 -16.87 -2.65
#